data_4f1665636ff13178f1c8895315200ec3
#
_entry.id   4f1665636ff13178f1c8895315200ec3
#
_cell.length_a   1.000
_cell.length_b   1.000
_cell.length_c   1.000
_cell.angle_alpha   90.00
_cell.angle_beta   90.00
_cell.angle_gamma   90.00
#
_symmetry.space_group_name_H-M   'P 1'
#
loop_
_entity.id
_entity.type
_entity.pdbx_description
1 polymer ?
#
loop_
_entity_poly.entity_id
_entity_poly.type
_entity_poly.pdbx_seq_one_letter_code
_entity_poly.pdbx_strand_id
1 'polypeptide(L)'
;QYPKPFKLMRHVEDFLLEDEKMVEHLYVDRPDTYFNDTKDETYSNKSVRLGTVNKGGQGERIYSTKGIAITLSAYGGGVFAKTGGYLIGGRTRRLHPRECARIMGYPDSYKICKSANQAYKQFGNSVVIDVLQLIAVEIGNALKEAVEDE
;
A
#
# COMPACT_ATOMS: atom_id res chain seq x y z
N GLN A 1 -17.43 -12.57 16.98
CA GLN A 1 -17.82 -11.19 16.64
C GLN A 1 -16.73 -10.55 15.77
N TYR A 2 -17.07 -9.68 14.80
CA TYR A 2 -16.05 -8.95 14.05
C TYR A 2 -15.48 -7.79 14.88
N PRO A 3 -14.17 -7.47 14.72
CA PRO A 3 -13.57 -6.30 15.38
C PRO A 3 -14.34 -5.01 15.06
N LYS A 4 -14.46 -4.13 16.04
CA LYS A 4 -15.11 -2.83 15.82
C LYS A 4 -14.27 -1.96 14.88
N PRO A 5 -14.90 -1.21 13.96
CA PRO A 5 -14.17 -0.27 13.12
C PRO A 5 -13.40 0.76 13.96
N PHE A 6 -12.18 1.07 13.55
CA PHE A 6 -11.37 2.13 14.15
C PHE A 6 -10.94 3.15 13.10
N LYS A 7 -10.60 4.35 13.53
CA LYS A 7 -10.15 5.42 12.64
C LYS A 7 -8.75 5.12 12.14
N LEU A 8 -8.56 5.15 10.83
CA LEU A 8 -7.22 5.09 10.24
C LEU A 8 -6.44 6.35 10.63
N MET A 9 -5.21 6.14 11.13
CA MET A 9 -4.32 7.20 11.61
C MET A 9 -3.11 7.42 10.69
N ARG A 10 -2.94 6.57 9.67
CA ARG A 10 -1.77 6.59 8.78
C ARG A 10 -2.19 6.62 7.32
N HIS A 11 -1.39 7.32 6.52
CA HIS A 11 -1.53 7.46 5.07
C HIS A 11 -0.28 6.93 4.37
N VAL A 12 -0.30 6.83 3.06
CA VAL A 12 0.84 6.28 2.30
C VAL A 12 2.14 7.01 2.61
N GLU A 13 2.11 8.33 2.78
CA GLU A 13 3.30 9.13 3.06
C GLU A 13 4.03 8.72 4.34
N ASP A 14 3.32 8.22 5.36
CA ASP A 14 3.91 7.79 6.64
C ASP A 14 4.80 6.55 6.51
N PHE A 15 4.77 5.87 5.38
CA PHE A 15 5.50 4.64 5.10
C PHE A 15 6.62 4.80 4.09
N LEU A 16 6.76 5.99 3.50
CA LEU A 16 7.75 6.25 2.47
C LEU A 16 9.18 6.21 3.03
N LEU A 17 10.11 5.84 2.16
CA LEU A 17 11.54 5.92 2.43
C LEU A 17 12.03 7.34 2.16
N GLU A 18 12.82 7.87 3.08
CA GLU A 18 13.45 9.19 2.96
C GLU A 18 14.71 9.16 2.08
N ASP A 19 15.36 8.00 1.95
CA ASP A 19 16.57 7.86 1.12
C ASP A 19 16.22 7.81 -0.36
N GLU A 20 16.39 8.94 -1.04
CA GLU A 20 16.13 9.09 -2.47
C GLU A 20 16.94 8.12 -3.34
N LYS A 21 18.18 7.75 -2.93
CA LYS A 21 19.01 6.81 -3.69
C LYS A 21 18.39 5.43 -3.78
N MET A 22 17.63 5.03 -2.76
CA MET A 22 16.96 3.75 -2.75
C MET A 22 15.74 3.72 -3.69
N VAL A 23 15.12 4.84 -3.95
CA VAL A 23 13.85 4.94 -4.68
C VAL A 23 13.97 5.58 -6.06
N GLU A 24 15.11 6.19 -6.42
CA GLU A 24 15.28 6.92 -7.67
C GLU A 24 14.95 6.05 -8.92
N HIS A 25 15.33 4.80 -8.92
CA HIS A 25 15.03 3.87 -10.02
C HIS A 25 13.53 3.49 -10.16
N LEU A 26 12.69 3.90 -9.22
CA LEU A 26 11.24 3.65 -9.22
C LEU A 26 10.44 4.80 -9.83
N TYR A 27 11.07 5.97 -10.02
CA TYR A 27 10.43 7.10 -10.67
C TYR A 27 10.17 6.81 -12.15
N VAL A 28 9.08 7.34 -12.64
CA VAL A 28 8.60 7.15 -14.00
C VAL A 28 8.22 8.51 -14.57
N ASP A 29 9.03 9.00 -15.51
CA ASP A 29 8.76 10.20 -16.27
C ASP A 29 8.23 9.80 -17.66
N ARG A 30 6.96 10.09 -17.92
CA ARG A 30 6.31 9.75 -19.18
C ARG A 30 5.54 10.94 -19.75
N PRO A 31 5.67 11.22 -21.06
CA PRO A 31 4.97 12.34 -21.70
C PRO A 31 3.46 12.12 -21.78
N ASP A 32 2.99 10.87 -21.70
CA ASP A 32 1.58 10.49 -21.71
C ASP A 32 0.96 10.43 -20.31
N THR A 33 1.56 11.13 -19.35
CA THR A 33 1.01 11.30 -18.01
C THR A 33 -0.08 12.37 -18.04
N TYR A 34 -1.26 12.02 -17.52
CA TYR A 34 -2.39 12.91 -17.37
C TYR A 34 -2.80 13.02 -15.90
N PHE A 35 -2.96 14.22 -15.40
CA PHE A 35 -3.54 14.51 -14.09
C PHE A 35 -4.95 15.06 -14.26
N ASN A 36 -5.86 14.62 -13.39
CA ASN A 36 -7.22 15.16 -13.32
C ASN A 36 -7.23 16.43 -12.45
N ASP A 37 -8.40 17.07 -12.31
CA ASP A 37 -8.55 18.30 -11.51
C ASP A 37 -8.63 18.02 -9.99
N THR A 38 -8.41 16.78 -9.56
CA THR A 38 -8.41 16.44 -8.13
C THR A 38 -7.21 17.06 -7.44
N LYS A 39 -7.46 17.89 -6.45
CA LYS A 39 -6.40 18.51 -5.66
C LYS A 39 -5.81 17.52 -4.65
N ASP A 40 -4.48 17.49 -4.55
CA ASP A 40 -3.73 16.67 -3.60
C ASP A 40 -3.46 17.45 -2.30
N GLU A 41 -4.50 18.04 -1.71
CA GLU A 41 -4.34 18.96 -0.59
C GLU A 41 -4.79 18.37 0.76
N THR A 42 -5.69 17.38 0.75
CA THR A 42 -6.34 16.89 1.97
C THR A 42 -6.13 15.41 2.23
N TYR A 43 -5.98 15.05 3.49
CA TYR A 43 -5.92 13.65 3.93
C TYR A 43 -7.27 12.96 3.74
N SER A 44 -7.22 11.71 3.30
CA SER A 44 -8.41 10.92 2.99
C SER A 44 -8.30 9.49 3.52
N ASN A 45 -9.39 8.98 4.07
CA ASN A 45 -9.53 7.55 4.43
C ASN A 45 -9.85 6.65 3.21
N LYS A 46 -9.68 7.17 2.01
CA LYS A 46 -9.83 6.43 0.76
C LYS A 46 -8.59 6.63 -0.10
N SER A 47 -8.35 5.73 -1.04
CA SER A 47 -7.35 5.96 -2.09
C SER A 47 -7.85 7.07 -3.02
N VAL A 48 -7.07 8.13 -3.19
CA VAL A 48 -7.40 9.30 -4.01
C VAL A 48 -6.63 9.22 -5.31
N ARG A 49 -7.34 9.04 -6.43
CA ARG A 49 -6.73 8.99 -7.76
C ARG A 49 -6.51 10.41 -8.28
N LEU A 50 -5.27 10.73 -8.61
CA LEU A 50 -4.86 12.04 -9.15
C LEU A 50 -4.70 12.02 -10.67
N GLY A 51 -4.44 10.85 -11.25
CA GLY A 51 -4.16 10.80 -12.68
C GLY A 51 -3.91 9.40 -13.20
N THR A 52 -3.36 9.35 -14.41
CA THR A 52 -2.99 8.12 -15.11
C THR A 52 -1.82 8.34 -16.06
N VAL A 53 -1.22 7.23 -16.47
CA VAL A 53 -0.37 7.17 -17.65
C VAL A 53 -1.04 6.30 -18.70
N ASN A 54 -0.66 6.43 -19.97
CA ASN A 54 -1.14 5.64 -21.09
C ASN A 54 -2.70 5.60 -21.14
N LYS A 55 -3.29 4.42 -21.23
CA LYS A 55 -4.76 4.21 -21.33
C LYS A 55 -5.49 4.20 -19.97
N GLY A 56 -4.78 4.32 -18.86
CA GLY A 56 -5.36 4.41 -17.52
C GLY A 56 -5.88 3.08 -16.95
N GLY A 57 -5.31 1.96 -17.39
CA GLY A 57 -5.55 0.65 -16.80
C GLY A 57 -5.20 0.59 -15.31
N GLN A 58 -5.51 -0.49 -14.62
CA GLN A 58 -5.31 -0.59 -13.17
C GLN A 58 -3.85 -0.32 -12.74
N GLY A 59 -2.87 -0.84 -13.48
CA GLY A 59 -1.44 -0.62 -13.22
C GLY A 59 -0.89 0.66 -13.86
N GLU A 60 -1.73 1.61 -14.24
CA GLU A 60 -1.36 2.87 -14.89
C GLU A 60 -1.94 4.08 -14.15
N ARG A 61 -2.54 3.88 -12.98
CA ARG A 61 -3.19 4.92 -12.18
C ARG A 61 -2.21 5.53 -11.18
N ILE A 62 -2.34 6.84 -10.99
CA ILE A 62 -1.54 7.64 -10.06
C ILE A 62 -2.44 8.08 -8.91
N TYR A 63 -1.92 7.93 -7.69
CA TYR A 63 -2.64 8.21 -6.45
C TYR A 63 -1.90 9.24 -5.58
N SER A 64 -2.65 9.87 -4.70
CA SER A 64 -2.13 10.72 -3.62
C SER A 64 -1.50 9.88 -2.52
N THR A 65 -0.42 10.38 -1.95
CA THR A 65 0.18 9.81 -0.72
C THR A 65 -0.60 10.18 0.55
N LYS A 66 -1.47 11.18 0.49
CA LYS A 66 -2.38 11.59 1.58
C LYS A 66 -3.64 10.72 1.70
N GLY A 67 -3.79 9.76 0.80
CA GLY A 67 -4.81 8.72 0.87
C GLY A 67 -4.28 7.41 1.46
N ILE A 68 -5.17 6.41 1.55
CA ILE A 68 -4.76 5.04 1.87
C ILE A 68 -4.17 4.37 0.63
N ALA A 69 -3.27 3.42 0.86
CA ALA A 69 -2.69 2.62 -0.21
C ALA A 69 -3.77 1.81 -0.95
N ILE A 70 -3.60 1.67 -2.26
CA ILE A 70 -4.37 0.67 -3.00
C ILE A 70 -3.90 -0.74 -2.63
N THR A 71 -4.74 -1.73 -2.90
CA THR A 71 -4.37 -3.14 -2.70
C THR A 71 -3.10 -3.49 -3.48
N LEU A 72 -2.12 -4.04 -2.79
CA LEU A 72 -0.94 -4.61 -3.44
C LEU A 72 -1.35 -5.85 -4.23
N SER A 73 -0.73 -6.05 -5.39
CA SER A 73 -1.06 -7.15 -6.30
C SER A 73 0.17 -8.02 -6.58
N ALA A 74 0.00 -9.33 -6.49
CA ALA A 74 1.06 -10.28 -6.86
C ALA A 74 1.32 -10.28 -8.37
N TYR A 75 0.29 -10.01 -9.16
CA TYR A 75 0.31 -10.00 -10.62
C TYR A 75 -0.29 -8.68 -11.14
N GLY A 76 0.00 -8.35 -12.37
CA GLY A 76 -0.54 -7.18 -13.04
C GLY A 76 0.41 -6.65 -14.10
N GLY A 77 -0.14 -5.94 -15.07
CA GLY A 77 0.58 -5.20 -16.11
C GLY A 77 0.49 -3.70 -15.89
N GLY A 78 1.26 -2.96 -16.67
CA GLY A 78 1.32 -1.51 -16.62
C GLY A 78 2.55 -0.98 -15.87
N VAL A 79 2.77 0.29 -16.03
CA VAL A 79 3.97 1.00 -15.55
C VAL A 79 4.10 0.96 -14.04
N PHE A 80 2.97 1.05 -13.34
CA PHE A 80 2.87 1.00 -11.88
C PHE A 80 2.27 -0.33 -11.38
N ALA A 81 2.49 -1.41 -12.13
CA ALA A 81 2.00 -2.74 -11.74
C ALA A 81 2.41 -3.09 -10.31
N LYS A 82 1.54 -3.82 -9.61
CA LYS A 82 1.69 -4.36 -8.24
C LYS A 82 1.50 -3.37 -7.10
N THR A 83 1.86 -2.10 -7.24
CA THR A 83 1.79 -1.12 -6.15
C THR A 83 0.88 0.06 -6.42
N GLY A 84 0.55 0.34 -7.70
CA GLY A 84 0.08 1.65 -8.12
C GLY A 84 1.22 2.66 -8.25
N GLY A 85 0.95 3.78 -8.92
CA GLY A 85 1.81 4.96 -8.95
C GLY A 85 1.40 5.96 -7.87
N TYR A 86 2.35 6.66 -7.31
CA TYR A 86 2.10 7.71 -6.30
C TYR A 86 2.81 8.99 -6.70
N LEU A 87 2.14 10.12 -6.51
CA LEU A 87 2.72 11.45 -6.71
C LEU A 87 3.51 11.85 -5.46
N ILE A 88 4.81 12.00 -5.59
CA ILE A 88 5.74 12.30 -4.49
C ILE A 88 6.69 13.41 -4.95
N GLY A 89 6.65 14.56 -4.29
CA GLY A 89 7.52 15.69 -4.64
C GLY A 89 7.36 16.18 -6.10
N GLY A 90 6.15 16.08 -6.66
CA GLY A 90 5.87 16.47 -8.05
C GLY A 90 6.26 15.43 -9.10
N ARG A 91 6.83 14.30 -8.73
CA ARG A 91 7.18 13.17 -9.61
C ARG A 91 6.37 11.94 -9.28
N THR A 92 6.18 11.04 -10.23
CA THR A 92 5.43 9.80 -10.01
C THR A 92 6.34 8.59 -9.91
N ARG A 93 6.11 7.71 -8.93
CA ARG A 93 6.85 6.45 -8.79
C ARG A 93 6.01 5.33 -8.21
N ARG A 94 6.53 4.11 -8.33
CA ARG A 94 6.03 2.94 -7.59
C ARG A 94 6.52 2.97 -6.14
N LEU A 95 5.89 2.18 -5.29
CA LEU A 95 6.39 1.93 -3.93
C LEU A 95 7.60 0.98 -3.99
N HIS A 96 8.57 1.25 -3.12
CA HIS A 96 9.69 0.32 -2.88
C HIS A 96 9.21 -0.92 -2.09
N PRO A 97 9.82 -2.11 -2.26
CA PRO A 97 9.42 -3.30 -1.47
C PRO A 97 9.41 -3.07 0.05
N ARG A 98 10.31 -2.25 0.59
CA ARG A 98 10.30 -1.89 2.02
C ARG A 98 9.08 -1.06 2.41
N GLU A 99 8.64 -0.14 1.56
CA GLU A 99 7.42 0.65 1.77
C GLU A 99 6.18 -0.26 1.72
N CYS A 100 6.15 -1.22 0.80
CA CYS A 100 5.10 -2.25 0.77
C CYS A 100 5.07 -3.07 2.06
N ALA A 101 6.24 -3.48 2.58
CA ALA A 101 6.33 -4.19 3.85
C ALA A 101 5.75 -3.36 5.01
N ARG A 102 6.14 -2.09 5.13
CA ARG A 102 5.63 -1.17 6.15
C ARG A 102 4.11 -1.01 6.08
N ILE A 103 3.55 -0.82 4.88
CA ILE A 103 2.09 -0.72 4.64
C ILE A 103 1.38 -2.01 5.07
N MET A 104 2.00 -3.17 4.88
CA MET A 104 1.46 -4.45 5.29
C MET A 104 1.66 -4.77 6.78
N GLY A 105 2.29 -3.86 7.56
CA GLY A 105 2.52 -4.01 8.99
C GLY A 105 3.79 -4.78 9.35
N TYR A 106 4.68 -5.08 8.39
CA TYR A 106 5.96 -5.72 8.70
C TYR A 106 6.96 -4.72 9.27
N PRO A 107 7.70 -5.08 10.31
CA PRO A 107 8.74 -4.21 10.89
C PRO A 107 9.94 -4.06 9.92
N ASP A 108 10.71 -2.99 10.08
CA ASP A 108 11.90 -2.74 9.24
C ASP A 108 12.98 -3.80 9.39
N SER A 109 12.99 -4.53 10.50
CA SER A 109 13.87 -5.69 10.72
C SER A 109 13.51 -6.92 9.87
N TYR A 110 12.31 -6.94 9.27
CA TYR A 110 11.89 -8.06 8.41
C TYR A 110 12.78 -8.17 7.17
N LYS A 111 13.35 -9.36 6.95
CA LYS A 111 14.22 -9.62 5.80
C LYS A 111 13.41 -9.83 4.54
N ILE A 112 13.50 -8.87 3.64
CA ILE A 112 12.87 -8.94 2.31
C ILE A 112 13.79 -9.73 1.37
N CYS A 113 13.23 -10.56 0.50
CA CYS A 113 14.01 -11.28 -0.50
C CYS A 113 14.74 -10.30 -1.46
N LYS A 114 15.91 -10.72 -1.98
CA LYS A 114 16.75 -9.86 -2.83
C LYS A 114 16.07 -9.43 -4.13
N SER A 115 15.20 -10.26 -4.68
CA SER A 115 14.46 -9.93 -5.90
C SER A 115 13.24 -9.06 -5.58
N ALA A 116 13.24 -7.81 -6.01
CA ALA A 116 12.10 -6.91 -5.87
C ALA A 116 10.81 -7.48 -6.46
N ASN A 117 10.90 -8.20 -7.58
CA ASN A 117 9.75 -8.84 -8.22
C ASN A 117 9.12 -9.93 -7.35
N GLN A 118 9.95 -10.73 -6.68
CA GLN A 118 9.50 -11.73 -5.72
C GLN A 118 8.92 -11.09 -4.46
N ALA A 119 9.55 -10.02 -3.96
CA ALA A 119 9.04 -9.27 -2.81
C ALA A 119 7.63 -8.71 -3.08
N TYR A 120 7.40 -8.09 -4.22
CA TYR A 120 6.05 -7.61 -4.60
C TYR A 120 5.03 -8.75 -4.67
N LYS A 121 5.42 -9.92 -5.21
CA LYS A 121 4.54 -11.09 -5.25
C LYS A 121 4.19 -11.60 -3.85
N GLN A 122 5.18 -11.64 -2.96
CA GLN A 122 4.97 -12.07 -1.57
C GLN A 122 4.02 -11.13 -0.84
N PHE A 123 4.24 -9.81 -0.92
CA PHE A 123 3.34 -8.84 -0.29
C PHE A 123 1.95 -8.82 -0.92
N GLY A 124 1.84 -8.97 -2.24
CA GLY A 124 0.54 -9.05 -2.93
C GLY A 124 -0.27 -10.31 -2.60
N ASN A 125 0.38 -11.39 -2.15
CA ASN A 125 -0.27 -12.63 -1.68
C ASN A 125 -0.41 -12.68 -0.15
N SER A 126 0.08 -11.66 0.56
CA SER A 126 0.05 -11.59 2.02
C SER A 126 -1.23 -10.92 2.52
N VAL A 127 -1.47 -11.04 3.82
CA VAL A 127 -2.53 -10.33 4.53
C VAL A 127 -1.89 -9.26 5.42
N VAL A 128 -2.57 -8.12 5.60
CA VAL A 128 -2.12 -7.05 6.49
C VAL A 128 -2.03 -7.58 7.92
N ILE A 129 -0.87 -7.45 8.56
CA ILE A 129 -0.58 -8.02 9.89
C ILE A 129 -1.55 -7.46 10.94
N ASP A 130 -1.81 -6.16 10.94
CA ASP A 130 -2.70 -5.51 11.90
C ASP A 130 -4.12 -6.10 11.83
N VAL A 131 -4.60 -6.44 10.64
CA VAL A 131 -5.92 -7.09 10.44
C VAL A 131 -5.92 -8.50 11.02
N LEU A 132 -4.85 -9.27 10.77
CA LEU A 132 -4.70 -10.61 11.33
C LEU A 132 -4.65 -10.60 12.86
N GLN A 133 -3.96 -9.64 13.46
CA GLN A 133 -3.89 -9.48 14.91
C GLN A 133 -5.27 -9.22 15.52
N LEU A 134 -6.06 -8.32 14.94
CA LEU A 134 -7.42 -8.04 15.40
C LEU A 134 -8.32 -9.27 15.32
N ILE A 135 -8.27 -10.01 14.21
CA ILE A 135 -9.04 -11.24 14.04
C ILE A 135 -8.59 -12.31 15.06
N ALA A 136 -7.29 -12.46 15.28
CA ALA A 136 -6.75 -13.43 16.24
C ALA A 136 -7.21 -13.15 17.69
N VAL A 137 -7.30 -11.87 18.07
CA VAL A 137 -7.82 -11.46 19.38
C VAL A 137 -9.28 -11.89 19.53
N GLU A 138 -10.12 -11.63 18.52
CA GLU A 138 -11.54 -12.01 18.57
C GLU A 138 -11.74 -13.54 18.62
N ILE A 139 -10.94 -14.30 17.88
CA ILE A 139 -10.95 -15.78 17.94
C ILE A 139 -10.56 -16.25 19.35
N GLY A 140 -9.50 -15.65 19.93
CA GLY A 140 -9.05 -15.99 21.27
C GLY A 140 -10.11 -15.73 22.34
N ASN A 141 -10.83 -14.61 22.22
CA ASN A 141 -11.94 -14.28 23.13
C ASN A 141 -13.09 -15.30 22.99
N ALA A 142 -13.52 -15.63 21.78
CA ALA A 142 -14.57 -16.60 21.54
C ALA A 142 -14.23 -18.02 22.06
N LEU A 143 -12.96 -18.42 21.95
CA LEU A 143 -12.51 -19.71 22.51
C LEU A 143 -12.53 -19.73 24.05
N LYS A 144 -12.18 -18.62 24.70
CA LYS A 144 -12.27 -18.52 26.17
C LYS A 144 -13.72 -18.61 26.65
N GLU A 145 -14.63 -17.85 26.02
CA GLU A 145 -16.07 -17.90 26.34
C GLU A 145 -16.62 -19.34 26.21
N ALA A 146 -16.25 -20.07 25.15
CA ALA A 146 -16.69 -21.43 24.93
C ALA A 146 -16.22 -22.44 26.00
N VAL A 147 -15.01 -22.21 26.57
CA VAL A 147 -14.45 -23.06 27.64
C VAL A 147 -15.05 -22.74 29.00
N GLU A 148 -15.49 -21.50 29.25
CA GLU A 148 -16.10 -21.09 30.50
C GLU A 148 -17.58 -21.54 30.62
N ASP A 149 -18.22 -21.87 29.49
CA ASP A 149 -19.61 -22.35 29.42
C ASP A 149 -19.75 -23.90 29.55
N GLU A 150 -18.61 -24.64 29.60
CA GLU A 150 -18.58 -26.10 29.87
C GLU A 150 -18.39 -26.41 31.37
#